data_7d620a3e9704d710397524e832fe95a2
#
_entry.id   7d620a3e9704d710397524e832fe95a2
#
_cell.length_a   1.000
_cell.length_b   1.000
_cell.length_c   1.000
_cell.angle_alpha   90.00
_cell.angle_beta   90.00
_cell.angle_gamma   90.00
#
_symmetry.space_group_name_H-M   'P 1'
#
loop_
_entity.id
_entity.type
_entity.pdbx_description
1 polymer ?
#
loop_
_entity_poly.entity_id
_entity_poly.type
_entity_poly.pdbx_seq_one_letter_code
_entity_poly.pdbx_strand_id
1 'polypeptide(L)'
;MNYVLKPSQIDKIMKPFWDKSFDGAKNRKINLSGEMWSGIVKVDDELGLTLLVGRPVGREDMMWYSNGYYFSRKWDLFGITPQEFNKSLSRYVKDNYGLDVTDII
;
A
#
# COMPACT_ATOMS: atom_id res chain seq x y z
N MET A 1 0.50 -28.39 -10.66
CA MET A 1 0.29 -27.49 -11.82
C MET A 1 0.57 -26.05 -11.40
N ASN A 2 1.43 -25.41 -12.15
CA ASN A 2 1.77 -24.02 -11.84
C ASN A 2 0.85 -23.09 -12.61
N TYR A 3 0.15 -22.25 -11.88
CA TYR A 3 -0.65 -21.20 -12.49
C TYR A 3 0.15 -19.91 -12.55
N VAL A 4 0.19 -19.32 -13.75
CA VAL A 4 0.70 -17.97 -13.91
C VAL A 4 -0.50 -17.04 -14.03
N LEU A 5 -0.76 -16.29 -12.97
CA LEU A 5 -1.86 -15.33 -12.98
C LEU A 5 -1.45 -14.08 -13.73
N LYS A 6 -2.31 -13.59 -14.60
CA LYS A 6 -2.11 -12.31 -15.26
C LYS A 6 -2.30 -11.17 -14.26
N PRO A 7 -1.63 -10.02 -14.44
CA PRO A 7 -1.81 -8.88 -13.54
C PRO A 7 -3.27 -8.48 -13.33
N SER A 8 -4.09 -8.52 -14.37
CA SER A 8 -5.50 -8.20 -14.27
C SER A 8 -6.28 -9.18 -13.39
N GLN A 9 -5.89 -10.45 -13.38
CA GLN A 9 -6.50 -11.47 -12.54
C GLN A 9 -6.11 -11.27 -11.08
N ILE A 10 -4.85 -10.95 -10.83
CA ILE A 10 -4.37 -10.66 -9.48
C ILE A 10 -5.09 -9.43 -8.93
N ASP A 11 -5.21 -8.38 -9.71
CA ASP A 11 -5.89 -7.16 -9.28
C ASP A 11 -7.36 -7.41 -8.96
N LYS A 12 -8.01 -8.28 -9.71
CA LYS A 12 -9.40 -8.65 -9.47
C LYS A 12 -9.56 -9.41 -8.14
N ILE A 13 -8.63 -10.32 -7.84
CA ILE A 13 -8.60 -11.05 -6.58
C ILE A 13 -8.34 -10.11 -5.42
N MET A 14 -7.42 -9.16 -5.61
CA MET A 14 -6.97 -8.27 -4.55
C MET A 14 -7.90 -7.08 -4.29
N LYS A 15 -8.77 -6.73 -5.25
CA LYS A 15 -9.59 -5.53 -5.15
C LYS A 15 -10.38 -5.42 -3.85
N PRO A 16 -11.11 -6.47 -3.40
CA PRO A 16 -11.84 -6.37 -2.12
C PRO A 16 -10.91 -6.11 -0.93
N PHE A 17 -9.73 -6.70 -0.94
CA PHE A 17 -8.74 -6.49 0.11
C PHE A 17 -8.21 -5.05 0.10
N TRP A 18 -7.89 -4.50 -1.09
CA TRP A 18 -7.44 -3.11 -1.21
C TRP A 18 -8.54 -2.15 -0.82
N ASP A 19 -9.76 -2.37 -1.29
CA ASP A 19 -10.90 -1.51 -0.95
C ASP A 19 -11.11 -1.44 0.56
N LYS A 20 -10.97 -2.57 1.25
CA LYS A 20 -11.11 -2.62 2.70
C LYS A 20 -9.92 -1.96 3.39
N SER A 21 -8.70 -2.24 2.91
CA SER A 21 -7.47 -1.69 3.52
C SER A 21 -7.41 -0.18 3.43
N PHE A 22 -7.91 0.38 2.33
CA PHE A 22 -7.87 1.83 2.08
C PHE A 22 -9.20 2.53 2.41
N ASP A 23 -10.18 1.81 2.94
CA ASP A 23 -11.46 2.41 3.30
C ASP A 23 -11.28 3.51 4.34
N GLY A 24 -11.76 4.72 4.03
CA GLY A 24 -11.61 5.87 4.89
C GLY A 24 -10.22 6.49 4.90
N ALA A 25 -9.29 5.96 4.12
CA ALA A 25 -7.93 6.50 4.06
C ALA A 25 -7.91 7.81 3.28
N LYS A 26 -7.13 8.78 3.77
CA LYS A 26 -7.01 10.11 3.19
C LYS A 26 -5.56 10.52 3.07
N ASN A 27 -5.28 11.37 2.10
CA ASN A 27 -3.96 11.97 1.95
C ASN A 27 -3.77 13.04 3.03
N ARG A 28 -2.77 12.83 3.89
CA ARG A 28 -2.50 13.75 4.99
C ARG A 28 -1.06 13.58 5.49
N LYS A 29 -0.65 14.48 6.38
CA LYS A 29 0.67 14.42 7.03
C LYS A 29 0.50 13.87 8.44
N ILE A 30 1.45 13.03 8.86
CA ILE A 30 1.50 12.51 10.22
C ILE A 30 2.93 12.50 10.74
N ASN A 31 3.07 12.56 12.06
CA ASN A 31 4.38 12.44 12.70
C ASN A 31 4.60 10.99 13.13
N LEU A 32 5.70 10.41 12.64
CA LEU A 32 6.09 9.05 13.00
C LEU A 32 7.46 9.11 13.68
N SER A 33 7.48 8.89 15.00
CA SER A 33 8.73 8.84 15.77
C SER A 33 9.58 10.08 15.60
N GLY A 34 8.94 11.26 15.60
CA GLY A 34 9.66 12.53 15.46
C GLY A 34 9.90 12.99 14.04
N GLU A 35 9.53 12.20 13.04
CA GLU A 35 9.68 12.57 11.65
C GLU A 35 8.31 12.74 10.99
N MET A 36 8.17 13.82 10.21
CA MET A 36 6.92 14.10 9.52
C MET A 36 6.86 13.34 8.19
N TRP A 37 5.78 12.63 7.99
CA TRP A 37 5.52 11.88 6.75
C TRP A 37 4.25 12.40 6.07
N SER A 38 4.26 12.36 4.76
CA SER A 38 3.11 12.68 3.92
C SER A 38 2.65 11.42 3.21
N GLY A 39 1.36 11.19 3.14
CA GLY A 39 0.87 10.03 2.40
C GLY A 39 -0.58 9.69 2.68
N ILE A 40 -0.93 8.46 2.40
CA ILE A 40 -2.28 7.92 2.57
C ILE A 40 -2.38 7.31 3.95
N VAL A 41 -3.20 7.92 4.80
CA VAL A 41 -3.32 7.58 6.21
C VAL A 41 -4.74 7.13 6.51
N LYS A 42 -4.85 6.03 7.24
CA LYS A 42 -6.12 5.46 7.66
C LYS A 42 -6.27 5.62 9.18
N VAL A 43 -7.49 5.90 9.62
CA VAL A 43 -7.82 5.86 11.04
C VAL A 43 -8.28 4.45 11.37
N ASP A 44 -7.59 3.82 12.29
CA ASP A 44 -7.91 2.48 12.77
C ASP A 44 -8.30 2.57 14.24
N ASP A 45 -9.40 1.95 14.63
CA ASP A 45 -9.91 2.05 16.00
C ASP A 45 -8.93 1.48 17.04
N GLU A 46 -8.15 0.48 16.66
CA GLU A 46 -7.20 -0.15 17.57
C GLU A 46 -5.81 0.48 17.51
N LEU A 47 -5.35 0.81 16.30
CA LEU A 47 -3.99 1.26 16.08
C LEU A 47 -3.86 2.80 15.99
N GLY A 48 -4.99 3.51 15.94
CA GLY A 48 -4.99 4.95 15.74
C GLY A 48 -4.72 5.30 14.28
N LEU A 49 -3.82 6.24 14.04
CA LEU A 49 -3.46 6.63 12.67
C LEU A 49 -2.42 5.67 12.11
N THR A 50 -2.71 5.10 10.97
CA THR A 50 -1.81 4.18 10.27
C THR A 50 -1.46 4.71 8.90
N LEU A 51 -0.18 4.87 8.63
CA LEU A 51 0.32 5.23 7.30
C LEU A 51 0.33 3.99 6.42
N LEU A 52 -0.38 4.03 5.31
CA LEU A 52 -0.41 2.92 4.35
C LEU A 52 0.64 3.08 3.27
N VAL A 53 0.75 4.29 2.73
CA VAL A 53 1.72 4.63 1.71
C VAL A 53 2.21 6.04 2.04
N GLY A 54 3.51 6.27 2.00
CA GLY A 54 4.02 7.59 2.33
C GLY A 54 5.46 7.82 1.95
N ARG A 55 5.90 9.05 2.19
CA ARG A 55 7.31 9.45 2.07
C ARG A 55 7.57 10.59 3.05
N PRO A 56 8.85 10.79 3.46
CA PRO A 56 9.19 11.90 4.35
C PRO A 56 8.83 13.25 3.73
N VAL A 57 8.31 14.15 4.55
CA VAL A 57 8.01 15.52 4.11
C VAL A 57 9.32 16.23 3.76
N GLY A 58 9.32 16.96 2.63
CA GLY A 58 10.51 17.64 2.13
C GLY A 58 11.39 16.77 1.24
N ARG A 59 11.00 15.55 1.00
CA ARG A 59 11.76 14.61 0.15
C ARG A 59 10.94 14.24 -1.08
N GLU A 60 10.51 15.22 -1.83
CA GLU A 60 9.73 15.03 -3.06
C GLU A 60 10.54 14.35 -4.16
N ASP A 61 11.86 14.27 -3.99
CA ASP A 61 12.75 13.51 -4.86
C ASP A 61 12.63 12.00 -4.65
N MET A 62 12.02 11.57 -3.54
CA MET A 62 11.86 10.16 -3.24
C MET A 62 10.56 9.60 -3.80
N MET A 63 10.58 8.30 -4.11
CA MET A 63 9.37 7.58 -4.48
C MET A 63 8.47 7.43 -3.25
N TRP A 64 7.21 7.12 -3.50
CA TRP A 64 6.29 6.75 -2.43
C TRP A 64 6.58 5.30 -2.01
N TYR A 65 6.50 5.03 -0.72
CA TYR A 65 6.79 3.71 -0.16
C TYR A 65 5.55 3.12 0.48
N SER A 66 5.29 1.84 0.22
CA SER A 66 4.26 1.11 0.94
C SER A 66 4.75 0.81 2.36
N ASN A 67 3.81 0.74 3.31
CA ASN A 67 4.14 0.37 4.68
C ASN A 67 4.33 -1.15 4.75
N GLY A 68 5.57 -1.59 4.64
CA GLY A 68 5.90 -3.01 4.67
C GLY A 68 5.53 -3.71 5.98
N TYR A 69 5.54 -2.99 7.08
CA TYR A 69 5.13 -3.54 8.36
C TYR A 69 3.64 -3.87 8.38
N TYR A 70 2.81 -2.93 7.92
CA TYR A 70 1.35 -3.12 7.85
C TYR A 70 0.97 -4.24 6.90
N PHE A 71 1.62 -4.31 5.74
CA PHE A 71 1.32 -5.29 4.71
C PHE A 71 2.15 -6.58 4.82
N SER A 72 2.96 -6.71 5.87
CA SER A 72 3.86 -7.85 6.03
C SER A 72 3.10 -9.18 5.98
N ARG A 73 3.59 -10.08 5.13
CA ARG A 73 3.10 -11.46 4.99
C ARG A 73 1.64 -11.61 4.57
N LYS A 74 0.98 -10.53 4.19
CA LYS A 74 -0.42 -10.61 3.77
C LYS A 74 -0.60 -11.29 2.41
N TRP A 75 0.46 -11.32 1.60
CA TRP A 75 0.43 -12.04 0.32
C TRP A 75 0.16 -13.54 0.50
N ASP A 76 0.56 -14.12 1.62
CA ASP A 76 0.34 -15.53 1.90
C ASP A 76 -1.16 -15.88 1.94
N LEU A 77 -2.00 -14.94 2.31
CA LEU A 77 -3.44 -15.14 2.37
C LEU A 77 -4.06 -15.38 1.00
N PHE A 78 -3.38 -14.94 -0.06
CA PHE A 78 -3.90 -14.98 -1.42
C PHE A 78 -3.15 -15.96 -2.32
N GLY A 79 -2.11 -16.62 -1.80
CA GLY A 79 -1.31 -17.56 -2.57
C GLY A 79 -0.52 -16.91 -3.70
N ILE A 80 -0.17 -15.64 -3.54
CA ILE A 80 0.64 -14.91 -4.54
C ILE A 80 2.01 -14.58 -3.97
N THR A 81 2.95 -14.18 -4.84
CA THR A 81 4.29 -13.81 -4.41
C THR A 81 4.29 -12.39 -3.81
N PRO A 82 5.31 -12.04 -3.00
CA PRO A 82 5.46 -10.67 -2.53
C PRO A 82 5.55 -9.66 -3.68
N GLN A 83 6.19 -10.01 -4.78
CA GLN A 83 6.29 -9.14 -5.94
C GLN A 83 4.94 -8.88 -6.59
N GLU A 84 4.14 -9.94 -6.75
CA GLU A 84 2.77 -9.81 -7.29
C GLU A 84 1.90 -8.96 -6.40
N PHE A 85 2.02 -9.14 -5.08
CA PHE A 85 1.31 -8.35 -4.09
C PHE A 85 1.67 -6.86 -4.20
N ASN A 86 2.98 -6.55 -4.23
CA ASN A 86 3.45 -5.18 -4.30
C ASN A 86 3.08 -4.49 -5.62
N LYS A 87 3.13 -5.21 -6.73
CA LYS A 87 2.73 -4.67 -8.02
C LYS A 87 1.22 -4.37 -8.07
N SER A 88 0.41 -5.24 -7.47
CA SER A 88 -1.03 -4.99 -7.36
C SER A 88 -1.31 -3.76 -6.51
N LEU A 89 -0.62 -3.63 -5.38
CA LEU A 89 -0.73 -2.45 -4.53
C LEU A 89 -0.36 -1.18 -5.32
N SER A 90 0.73 -1.22 -6.06
CA SER A 90 1.19 -0.07 -6.85
C SER A 90 0.15 0.36 -7.88
N ARG A 91 -0.45 -0.60 -8.57
CA ARG A 91 -1.50 -0.31 -9.55
C ARG A 91 -2.74 0.28 -8.88
N TYR A 92 -3.15 -0.29 -7.75
CA TYR A 92 -4.31 0.23 -7.01
C TYR A 92 -4.09 1.68 -6.56
N VAL A 93 -2.94 1.96 -5.98
CA VAL A 93 -2.63 3.30 -5.50
C VAL A 93 -2.52 4.29 -6.66
N LYS A 94 -1.94 3.87 -7.79
CA LYS A 94 -1.85 4.73 -8.97
C LYS A 94 -3.24 5.07 -9.50
N ASP A 95 -4.12 4.07 -9.59
CA ASP A 95 -5.47 4.25 -10.14
C ASP A 95 -6.36 5.10 -9.23
N ASN A 96 -6.21 4.96 -7.92
CA ASN A 96 -7.12 5.59 -6.97
C ASN A 96 -6.58 6.89 -6.37
N TYR A 97 -5.27 7.05 -6.31
CA TYR A 97 -4.63 8.21 -5.66
C TYR A 97 -3.63 8.94 -6.55
N GLY A 98 -3.32 8.40 -7.72
CA GLY A 98 -2.39 9.04 -8.65
C GLY A 98 -0.93 9.01 -8.21
N LEU A 99 -0.56 8.16 -7.26
CA LEU A 99 0.80 8.10 -6.73
C LEU A 99 1.56 6.91 -7.29
N ASP A 100 2.85 7.12 -7.60
CA ASP A 100 3.75 6.08 -8.06
C ASP A 100 4.48 5.46 -6.87
N VAL A 101 4.06 4.25 -6.48
CA VAL A 101 4.65 3.54 -5.34
C VAL A 101 5.78 2.64 -5.82
N THR A 102 6.89 2.68 -5.10
CA THR A 102 8.03 1.83 -5.45
C THR A 102 7.70 0.36 -5.15
N ASP A 103 8.33 -0.47 -5.96
CA ASP A 103 8.10 -1.91 -5.95
C ASP A 103 9.02 -2.58 -4.95
N ILE A 104 8.95 -2.28 -3.68
CA ILE A 104 9.82 -2.78 -2.76
C ILE A 104 9.45 -3.75 -1.93
N ILE A 105 10.26 -4.49 -1.58
CA ILE A 105 10.41 -5.14 -0.64
C ILE A 105 10.66 -5.61 0.32
#